data_3e06dd19cb20544dc09c5ae2ef51be91
#
_entry.id   3e06dd19cb20544dc09c5ae2ef51be91
#
_cell.length_a   1.000
_cell.length_b   1.000
_cell.length_c   1.000
_cell.angle_alpha   90.00
_cell.angle_beta   90.00
_cell.angle_gamma   90.00
#
_symmetry.space_group_name_H-M   'P 1'
#
loop_
_entity.id
_entity.type
_entity.pdbx_description
1 polymer ?
#
loop_
_entity_poly.entity_id
_entity_poly.type
_entity_poly.pdbx_seq_one_letter_code
_entity_poly.pdbx_strand_id
1 'polypeptide(L)'
;RRQRQMCKETGFAGYHRQSYGGCKVGVGDVLIGAAAVAADYNGAAKASHIKDKLIEMTHLNETLFCCGIACSAQGFKTKAGNYQIDLLLANVCKQNVTRFPYEIVRLAEDIAGGLMVTMPSQVDFHSDMVVGRNGETIGQICNKFFAAREGVSTENRQRIMRFIENLCLGAAAVGYRTESMHGAGSPQA
;
A
#
# COMPACT_ATOMS: atom_id res chain seq x y z
N ARG A 1 27.71 -22.91 22.68
CA ARG A 1 26.31 -22.57 22.98
C ARG A 1 25.88 -21.28 22.29
N ARG A 2 26.58 -20.15 22.41
CA ARG A 2 26.26 -18.84 21.77
C ARG A 2 26.11 -18.97 20.24
N GLN A 3 27.03 -19.65 19.56
CA GLN A 3 27.04 -19.81 18.11
C GLN A 3 25.79 -20.59 17.60
N ARG A 4 25.37 -21.64 18.35
CA ARG A 4 24.13 -22.38 18.00
C ARG A 4 22.85 -21.53 18.21
N GLN A 5 22.85 -20.67 19.20
CA GLN A 5 21.74 -19.76 19.47
C GLN A 5 21.62 -18.70 18.37
N MET A 6 22.74 -18.07 17.98
CA MET A 6 22.81 -17.15 16.85
C MET A 6 22.30 -17.78 15.54
N CYS A 7 22.70 -19.01 15.23
CA CYS A 7 22.23 -19.69 14.01
C CYS A 7 20.72 -19.94 14.01
N LYS A 8 20.13 -20.27 15.18
CA LYS A 8 18.68 -20.45 15.32
C LYS A 8 17.93 -19.14 15.15
N GLU A 9 18.40 -18.08 15.80
CA GLU A 9 17.82 -16.74 15.73
C GLU A 9 17.91 -16.18 14.31
N THR A 10 19.03 -16.33 13.64
CA THR A 10 19.24 -15.89 12.25
C THR A 10 18.34 -16.67 11.29
N GLY A 11 18.24 -17.97 11.43
CA GLY A 11 17.33 -18.79 10.62
C GLY A 11 15.88 -18.39 10.80
N PHE A 12 15.40 -18.26 12.03
CA PHE A 12 14.04 -17.80 12.34
C PHE A 12 13.75 -16.41 11.76
N ALA A 13 14.66 -15.46 12.00
CA ALA A 13 14.53 -14.11 11.48
C ALA A 13 14.51 -14.06 9.94
N GLY A 14 15.26 -14.95 9.28
CA GLY A 14 15.28 -15.07 7.84
C GLY A 14 13.90 -15.43 7.27
N TYR A 15 13.24 -16.45 7.80
CA TYR A 15 11.88 -16.83 7.37
C TYR A 15 10.87 -15.72 7.64
N HIS A 16 10.93 -15.06 8.79
CA HIS A 16 10.09 -13.92 9.09
C HIS A 16 10.32 -12.76 8.09
N ARG A 17 11.57 -12.46 7.77
CA ARG A 17 11.92 -11.41 6.81
C ARG A 17 11.46 -11.73 5.38
N GLN A 18 11.63 -12.96 4.94
CA GLN A 18 11.23 -13.42 3.61
C GLN A 18 9.70 -13.35 3.42
N SER A 19 8.91 -13.65 4.45
CA SER A 19 7.44 -13.64 4.37
C SER A 19 6.86 -12.29 3.98
N TYR A 20 7.55 -11.19 4.23
CA TYR A 20 7.12 -9.86 3.82
C TYR A 20 7.10 -9.67 2.29
N GLY A 21 7.94 -10.42 1.55
CA GLY A 21 7.90 -10.46 0.09
C GLY A 21 6.63 -11.09 -0.51
N GLY A 22 5.76 -11.66 0.36
CA GLY A 22 4.43 -12.12 -0.02
C GLY A 22 3.33 -11.24 0.55
N CYS A 23 3.26 -11.11 1.89
CA CYS A 23 2.14 -10.42 2.54
C CYS A 23 2.06 -8.92 2.19
N LYS A 24 3.19 -8.22 2.04
CA LYS A 24 3.19 -6.80 1.67
C LYS A 24 2.88 -6.59 0.20
N VAL A 25 3.27 -7.53 -0.65
CA VAL A 25 2.93 -7.51 -2.09
C VAL A 25 1.42 -7.55 -2.29
N GLY A 26 0.71 -8.47 -1.63
CA GLY A 26 -0.75 -8.56 -1.75
C GLY A 26 -1.48 -7.27 -1.33
N VAL A 27 -1.04 -6.61 -0.26
CA VAL A 27 -1.61 -5.31 0.12
C VAL A 27 -1.20 -4.21 -0.86
N GLY A 28 0.02 -4.27 -1.40
CA GLY A 28 0.49 -3.39 -2.47
C GLY A 28 -0.40 -3.46 -3.71
N ASP A 29 -0.75 -4.66 -4.16
CA ASP A 29 -1.66 -4.88 -5.30
C ASP A 29 -3.02 -4.22 -5.08
N VAL A 30 -3.57 -4.37 -3.87
CA VAL A 30 -4.85 -3.74 -3.50
C VAL A 30 -4.75 -2.20 -3.57
N LEU A 31 -3.65 -1.63 -3.07
CA LEU A 31 -3.45 -0.18 -3.10
C LEU A 31 -3.21 0.35 -4.52
N ILE A 32 -2.46 -0.39 -5.36
CA ILE A 32 -2.24 -0.06 -6.78
C ILE A 32 -3.57 -0.07 -7.53
N GLY A 33 -4.38 -1.11 -7.32
CA GLY A 33 -5.72 -1.21 -7.89
C GLY A 33 -6.64 -0.05 -7.46
N ALA A 34 -6.62 0.30 -6.18
CA ALA A 34 -7.38 1.43 -5.64
C ALA A 34 -6.93 2.76 -6.25
N ALA A 35 -5.62 2.99 -6.40
CA ALA A 35 -5.07 4.19 -7.03
C ALA A 35 -5.47 4.29 -8.51
N ALA A 36 -5.47 3.17 -9.23
CA ALA A 36 -5.91 3.12 -10.63
C ALA A 36 -7.42 3.47 -10.76
N VAL A 37 -8.27 2.93 -9.87
CA VAL A 37 -9.70 3.26 -9.82
C VAL A 37 -9.92 4.73 -9.46
N ALA A 38 -9.17 5.26 -8.49
CA ALA A 38 -9.24 6.68 -8.13
C ALA A 38 -8.85 7.59 -9.31
N ALA A 39 -7.80 7.24 -10.04
CA ALA A 39 -7.38 7.94 -11.25
C ALA A 39 -8.49 7.92 -12.33
N ASP A 40 -9.15 6.78 -12.51
CA ASP A 40 -10.28 6.66 -13.45
C ASP A 40 -11.47 7.53 -13.01
N TYR A 41 -11.86 7.46 -11.76
CA TYR A 41 -13.00 8.23 -11.23
C TYR A 41 -12.74 9.75 -11.26
N ASN A 42 -11.48 10.16 -11.16
CA ASN A 42 -11.05 11.55 -11.34
C ASN A 42 -10.95 11.97 -12.82
N GLY A 43 -11.16 11.06 -13.78
CA GLY A 43 -11.01 11.31 -15.20
C GLY A 43 -9.54 11.46 -15.66
N ALA A 44 -8.58 11.09 -14.82
CA ALA A 44 -7.14 11.30 -15.04
C ALA A 44 -6.38 10.04 -15.50
N ALA A 45 -7.02 8.89 -15.63
CA ALA A 45 -6.37 7.60 -15.92
C ALA A 45 -5.52 7.59 -17.21
N LYS A 46 -5.83 8.47 -18.18
CA LYS A 46 -5.10 8.56 -19.46
C LYS A 46 -3.88 9.48 -19.38
N ALA A 47 -3.73 10.29 -18.34
CA ALA A 47 -2.63 11.23 -18.19
C ALA A 47 -1.29 10.48 -18.03
N SER A 48 -0.24 10.92 -18.74
CA SER A 48 1.06 10.25 -18.75
C SER A 48 1.66 10.16 -17.35
N HIS A 49 1.65 11.27 -16.60
CA HIS A 49 2.20 11.32 -15.24
C HIS A 49 1.47 10.38 -14.25
N ILE A 50 0.18 10.06 -14.49
CA ILE A 50 -0.55 9.07 -13.68
C ILE A 50 -0.11 7.65 -14.05
N LYS A 51 0.04 7.38 -15.36
CA LYS A 51 0.54 6.08 -15.84
C LYS A 51 1.95 5.81 -15.31
N ASP A 52 2.83 6.80 -15.36
CA ASP A 52 4.20 6.67 -14.87
C ASP A 52 4.23 6.30 -13.37
N LYS A 53 3.35 6.92 -12.56
CA LYS A 53 3.21 6.58 -11.14
C LYS A 53 2.72 5.15 -10.92
N LEU A 54 1.71 4.71 -11.66
CA LEU A 54 1.20 3.33 -11.57
C LEU A 54 2.24 2.30 -12.01
N ILE A 55 3.03 2.60 -13.04
CA ILE A 55 4.15 1.77 -13.49
C ILE A 55 5.19 1.66 -12.37
N GLU A 56 5.58 2.77 -11.75
CA GLU A 56 6.55 2.76 -10.65
C GLU A 56 6.03 1.98 -9.43
N MET A 57 4.76 2.17 -9.05
CA MET A 57 4.14 1.40 -7.97
C MET A 57 4.20 -0.11 -8.25
N THR A 58 3.87 -0.51 -9.48
CA THR A 58 3.92 -1.91 -9.92
C THR A 58 5.36 -2.43 -9.90
N HIS A 59 6.32 -1.67 -10.44
CA HIS A 59 7.73 -2.02 -10.42
C HIS A 59 8.25 -2.30 -9.00
N LEU A 60 7.95 -1.41 -8.06
CA LEU A 60 8.37 -1.58 -6.66
C LEU A 60 7.72 -2.82 -6.02
N ASN A 61 6.43 -3.03 -6.26
CA ASN A 61 5.70 -4.16 -5.72
C ASN A 61 6.19 -5.51 -6.27
N GLU A 62 6.37 -5.61 -7.59
CA GLU A 62 6.92 -6.80 -8.24
C GLU A 62 8.38 -7.08 -7.82
N THR A 63 9.17 -6.04 -7.59
CA THR A 63 10.53 -6.20 -7.05
C THR A 63 10.51 -6.86 -5.68
N LEU A 64 9.56 -6.51 -4.80
CA LEU A 64 9.39 -7.20 -3.52
C LEU A 64 9.03 -8.68 -3.70
N PHE A 65 8.13 -8.98 -4.62
CA PHE A 65 7.75 -10.36 -4.94
C PHE A 65 8.94 -11.17 -5.44
N CYS A 66 9.69 -10.62 -6.39
CA CYS A 66 10.91 -11.24 -6.91
C CYS A 66 11.94 -11.54 -5.80
N CYS A 67 12.14 -10.62 -4.85
CA CYS A 67 13.01 -10.86 -3.70
C CYS A 67 12.53 -12.04 -2.85
N GLY A 68 11.21 -12.13 -2.58
CA GLY A 68 10.62 -13.24 -1.84
C GLY A 68 10.81 -14.59 -2.52
N ILE A 69 10.60 -14.66 -3.83
CA ILE A 69 10.85 -15.86 -4.64
C ILE A 69 12.32 -16.23 -4.65
N ALA A 70 13.22 -15.26 -4.87
CA ALA A 70 14.66 -15.48 -4.89
C ALA A 70 15.18 -16.10 -3.58
N CYS A 71 14.68 -15.63 -2.42
CA CYS A 71 15.03 -16.20 -1.11
C CYS A 71 14.74 -17.70 -1.05
N SER A 72 13.60 -18.12 -1.59
CA SER A 72 13.19 -19.52 -1.63
C SER A 72 13.99 -20.33 -2.65
N ALA A 73 14.19 -19.78 -3.85
CA ALA A 73 14.87 -20.48 -4.96
C ALA A 73 16.36 -20.73 -4.70
N GLN A 74 17.03 -19.81 -3.99
CA GLN A 74 18.46 -19.91 -3.64
C GLN A 74 18.70 -20.61 -2.29
N GLY A 75 17.66 -21.17 -1.69
CA GLY A 75 17.77 -21.94 -0.46
C GLY A 75 18.44 -23.31 -0.66
N PHE A 76 18.75 -23.99 0.42
CA PHE A 76 19.46 -25.28 0.41
C PHE A 76 18.93 -26.23 1.49
N LYS A 77 19.18 -27.53 1.31
CA LYS A 77 18.90 -28.53 2.33
C LYS A 77 19.99 -28.53 3.39
N THR A 78 19.58 -28.44 4.65
CA THR A 78 20.48 -28.56 5.80
C THR A 78 20.89 -30.03 6.03
N LYS A 79 21.93 -30.26 6.84
CA LYS A 79 22.34 -31.60 7.26
C LYS A 79 21.25 -32.38 8.01
N ALA A 80 20.30 -31.67 8.63
CA ALA A 80 19.14 -32.26 9.31
C ALA A 80 17.96 -32.58 8.36
N GLY A 81 18.12 -32.35 7.05
CA GLY A 81 17.09 -32.60 6.04
C GLY A 81 16.06 -31.49 5.85
N ASN A 82 16.09 -30.45 6.64
CA ASN A 82 15.21 -29.29 6.51
C ASN A 82 15.70 -28.38 5.36
N TYR A 83 14.78 -27.61 4.77
CA TYR A 83 15.13 -26.60 3.79
C TYR A 83 15.43 -25.27 4.49
N GLN A 84 16.53 -24.63 4.15
CA GLN A 84 16.93 -23.30 4.65
C GLN A 84 16.90 -22.34 3.48
N ILE A 85 16.15 -21.25 3.63
CA ILE A 85 16.13 -20.16 2.65
C ILE A 85 17.46 -19.41 2.62
N ASP A 86 17.73 -18.67 1.56
CA ASP A 86 18.88 -17.79 1.48
C ASP A 86 18.67 -16.58 2.42
N LEU A 87 19.53 -16.47 3.42
CA LEU A 87 19.43 -15.46 4.48
C LEU A 87 19.83 -14.05 4.00
N LEU A 88 20.77 -13.96 3.05
CA LEU A 88 21.17 -12.67 2.48
C LEU A 88 20.02 -12.08 1.68
N LEU A 89 19.40 -12.89 0.82
CA LEU A 89 18.24 -12.44 0.03
C LEU A 89 17.03 -12.14 0.90
N ALA A 90 16.83 -12.85 2.01
CA ALA A 90 15.81 -12.52 3.00
C ALA A 90 16.04 -11.14 3.63
N ASN A 91 17.29 -10.78 3.91
CA ASN A 91 17.65 -9.46 4.41
C ASN A 91 17.45 -8.39 3.34
N VAL A 92 17.79 -8.65 2.08
CA VAL A 92 17.52 -7.75 0.94
C VAL A 92 16.01 -7.52 0.80
N CYS A 93 15.22 -8.59 0.84
CA CYS A 93 13.76 -8.50 0.82
C CYS A 93 13.25 -7.58 1.94
N LYS A 94 13.68 -7.82 3.17
CA LYS A 94 13.27 -7.00 4.31
C LYS A 94 13.72 -5.55 4.21
N GLN A 95 14.91 -5.31 3.70
CA GLN A 95 15.42 -3.95 3.49
C GLN A 95 14.55 -3.18 2.48
N ASN A 96 14.13 -3.83 1.40
CA ASN A 96 13.24 -3.23 0.40
C ASN A 96 11.84 -2.97 0.99
N VAL A 97 11.32 -3.89 1.79
CA VAL A 97 10.02 -3.73 2.48
C VAL A 97 10.00 -2.52 3.42
N THR A 98 11.12 -2.08 3.96
CA THR A 98 11.17 -0.86 4.78
C THR A 98 11.09 0.44 3.96
N ARG A 99 11.17 0.36 2.64
CA ARG A 99 11.22 1.50 1.72
C ARG A 99 10.06 1.52 0.72
N PHE A 100 9.87 0.43 -0.01
CA PHE A 100 8.95 0.38 -1.15
C PHE A 100 7.48 0.60 -0.76
N PRO A 101 6.93 0.03 0.33
CA PRO A 101 5.58 0.36 0.76
C PRO A 101 5.35 1.84 1.05
N TYR A 102 6.37 2.54 1.56
CA TYR A 102 6.28 3.98 1.80
C TYR A 102 6.21 4.77 0.48
N GLU A 103 7.00 4.37 -0.51
CA GLU A 103 6.98 5.02 -1.83
C GLU A 103 5.68 4.70 -2.59
N ILE A 104 5.21 3.46 -2.54
CA ILE A 104 3.92 3.06 -3.12
C ILE A 104 2.78 3.87 -2.48
N VAL A 105 2.77 4.03 -1.16
CA VAL A 105 1.80 4.87 -0.45
C VAL A 105 1.88 6.31 -0.92
N ARG A 106 3.08 6.90 -0.98
CA ARG A 106 3.29 8.29 -1.44
C ARG A 106 2.74 8.50 -2.85
N LEU A 107 2.96 7.55 -3.75
CA LEU A 107 2.45 7.62 -5.13
C LEU A 107 0.93 7.48 -5.17
N ALA A 108 0.33 6.61 -4.34
CA ALA A 108 -1.11 6.47 -4.22
C ALA A 108 -1.76 7.76 -3.68
N GLU A 109 -1.17 8.38 -2.67
CA GLU A 109 -1.60 9.67 -2.12
C GLU A 109 -1.53 10.78 -3.17
N ASP A 110 -0.47 10.83 -3.96
CA ASP A 110 -0.29 11.79 -5.04
C ASP A 110 -1.32 11.59 -6.17
N ILE A 111 -1.65 10.34 -6.53
CA ILE A 111 -2.72 10.03 -7.50
C ILE A 111 -4.10 10.43 -6.96
N ALA A 112 -4.38 10.15 -5.68
CA ALA A 112 -5.64 10.53 -5.03
C ALA A 112 -5.75 12.05 -4.85
N GLY A 113 -4.63 12.72 -4.66
CA GLY A 113 -4.54 14.16 -4.46
C GLY A 113 -5.13 14.64 -3.13
N GLY A 114 -5.28 15.95 -2.98
CA GLY A 114 -5.79 16.57 -1.75
C GLY A 114 -7.20 16.13 -1.35
N LEU A 115 -8.00 15.62 -2.29
CA LEU A 115 -9.35 15.13 -2.02
C LEU A 115 -9.36 14.00 -1.00
N MET A 116 -8.33 13.18 -0.95
CA MET A 116 -8.24 12.06 0.00
C MET A 116 -8.42 12.51 1.46
N VAL A 117 -7.78 13.63 1.84
CA VAL A 117 -7.82 14.17 3.22
C VAL A 117 -8.90 15.24 3.43
N THR A 118 -9.41 15.85 2.36
CA THR A 118 -10.40 16.92 2.42
C THR A 118 -11.82 16.46 2.07
N MET A 119 -11.99 15.17 1.75
CA MET A 119 -13.30 14.60 1.39
C MET A 119 -14.25 14.70 2.58
N PRO A 120 -15.45 15.28 2.41
CA PRO A 120 -16.48 15.32 3.44
C PRO A 120 -16.88 13.92 3.91
N SER A 121 -17.53 13.85 5.06
CA SER A 121 -18.07 12.60 5.57
C SER A 121 -19.23 12.11 4.72
N GLN A 122 -19.56 10.82 4.78
CA GLN A 122 -20.69 10.29 4.04
C GLN A 122 -22.01 10.99 4.43
N VAL A 123 -22.16 11.39 5.68
CA VAL A 123 -23.35 12.09 6.18
C VAL A 123 -23.54 13.44 5.48
N ASP A 124 -22.45 14.15 5.16
CA ASP A 124 -22.51 15.44 4.48
C ASP A 124 -23.08 15.31 3.08
N PHE A 125 -22.81 14.23 2.35
CA PHE A 125 -23.36 13.99 1.01
C PHE A 125 -24.88 13.73 0.99
N HIS A 126 -25.46 13.40 2.14
CA HIS A 126 -26.90 13.15 2.32
C HIS A 126 -27.57 14.21 3.21
N SER A 127 -26.88 15.28 3.57
CA SER A 127 -27.41 16.31 4.48
C SER A 127 -28.38 17.24 3.77
N ASP A 128 -29.58 17.40 4.34
CA ASP A 128 -30.61 18.34 3.91
C ASP A 128 -30.46 19.73 4.56
N MET A 129 -29.40 19.94 5.37
CA MET A 129 -29.14 21.23 6.00
C MET A 129 -28.84 22.29 4.94
N VAL A 130 -29.65 23.37 4.93
CA VAL A 130 -29.47 24.48 4.02
C VAL A 130 -28.37 25.42 4.54
N VAL A 131 -27.34 25.66 3.75
CA VAL A 131 -26.20 26.54 4.07
C VAL A 131 -25.83 27.48 2.94
N GLY A 132 -26.18 27.16 1.71
CA GLY A 132 -25.88 27.96 0.54
C GLY A 132 -26.70 29.25 0.50
N ARG A 133 -26.12 30.36 -0.01
CA ARG A 133 -26.83 31.63 -0.21
C ARG A 133 -28.06 31.53 -1.11
N ASN A 134 -28.08 30.49 -1.97
CA ASN A 134 -29.16 30.22 -2.93
C ASN A 134 -30.13 29.14 -2.41
N GLY A 135 -30.11 28.79 -1.12
CA GLY A 135 -30.93 27.73 -0.56
C GLY A 135 -30.42 26.32 -0.84
N GLU A 136 -29.17 26.17 -1.26
CA GLU A 136 -28.57 24.86 -1.49
C GLU A 136 -28.29 24.14 -0.17
N THR A 137 -28.53 22.83 -0.15
CA THR A 137 -28.18 21.98 0.99
C THR A 137 -26.70 21.58 0.96
N ILE A 138 -26.15 21.16 2.11
CA ILE A 138 -24.79 20.61 2.19
C ILE A 138 -24.65 19.44 1.21
N GLY A 139 -25.63 18.53 1.16
CA GLY A 139 -25.62 17.40 0.24
C GLY A 139 -25.54 17.81 -1.23
N GLN A 140 -26.32 18.82 -1.64
CA GLN A 140 -26.27 19.35 -3.02
C GLN A 140 -24.88 19.93 -3.33
N ILE A 141 -24.32 20.73 -2.41
CA ILE A 141 -23.00 21.33 -2.56
C ILE A 141 -21.93 20.24 -2.65
N CYS A 142 -21.94 19.26 -1.75
CA CYS A 142 -20.99 18.16 -1.76
C CYS A 142 -21.06 17.35 -3.06
N ASN A 143 -22.26 16.96 -3.49
CA ASN A 143 -22.43 16.19 -4.74
C ASN A 143 -22.00 16.98 -5.99
N LYS A 144 -22.14 18.30 -5.99
CA LYS A 144 -21.68 19.16 -7.07
C LYS A 144 -20.14 19.29 -7.13
N PHE A 145 -19.49 19.59 -6.00
CA PHE A 145 -18.05 19.84 -5.95
C PHE A 145 -17.21 18.57 -5.97
N PHE A 146 -17.73 17.47 -5.46
CA PHE A 146 -17.02 16.19 -5.44
C PHE A 146 -17.51 15.21 -6.51
N ALA A 147 -18.18 15.71 -7.56
CA ALA A 147 -18.60 14.89 -8.67
C ALA A 147 -17.41 14.12 -9.29
N ALA A 148 -17.64 12.86 -9.63
CA ALA A 148 -16.73 12.04 -10.40
C ALA A 148 -16.86 12.36 -11.90
N ARG A 149 -16.05 11.67 -12.73
CA ARG A 149 -16.26 11.67 -14.18
C ARG A 149 -17.67 11.16 -14.53
N GLU A 150 -18.13 11.45 -15.72
CA GLU A 150 -19.40 10.94 -16.26
C GLU A 150 -19.48 9.40 -16.11
N GLY A 151 -20.64 8.91 -15.72
CA GLY A 151 -20.93 7.48 -15.50
C GLY A 151 -20.45 6.92 -14.16
N VAL A 152 -19.86 7.74 -13.28
CA VAL A 152 -19.41 7.34 -11.93
C VAL A 152 -20.18 8.18 -10.89
N SER A 153 -20.75 7.52 -9.88
CA SER A 153 -21.42 8.22 -8.78
C SER A 153 -20.42 8.91 -7.85
N THR A 154 -20.82 10.03 -7.27
CA THR A 154 -20.05 10.74 -6.23
C THR A 154 -19.76 9.83 -5.03
N GLU A 155 -20.71 8.96 -4.67
CA GLU A 155 -20.54 7.98 -3.60
C GLU A 155 -19.41 6.98 -3.89
N ASN A 156 -19.33 6.46 -5.12
CA ASN A 156 -18.24 5.56 -5.50
C ASN A 156 -16.88 6.26 -5.44
N ARG A 157 -16.82 7.52 -5.88
CA ARG A 157 -15.61 8.33 -5.75
C ARG A 157 -15.24 8.55 -4.28
N GLN A 158 -16.20 8.87 -3.42
CA GLN A 158 -15.97 9.00 -1.98
C GLN A 158 -15.42 7.70 -1.38
N ARG A 159 -16.05 6.57 -1.70
CA ARG A 159 -15.63 5.25 -1.19
C ARG A 159 -14.19 4.90 -1.55
N ILE A 160 -13.78 5.12 -2.80
CA ILE A 160 -12.41 4.81 -3.20
C ILE A 160 -11.39 5.73 -2.52
N MET A 161 -11.71 7.01 -2.34
CA MET A 161 -10.85 7.95 -1.62
C MET A 161 -10.69 7.55 -0.15
N ARG A 162 -11.79 7.17 0.53
CA ARG A 162 -11.76 6.69 1.91
C ARG A 162 -11.02 5.35 2.04
N PHE A 163 -11.10 4.51 1.03
CA PHE A 163 -10.37 3.25 1.01
C PHE A 163 -8.86 3.49 0.93
N ILE A 164 -8.40 4.36 0.03
CA ILE A 164 -6.99 4.75 -0.07
C ILE A 164 -6.53 5.44 1.23
N GLU A 165 -7.29 6.38 1.76
CA GLU A 165 -6.98 7.04 3.04
C GLU A 165 -6.76 6.02 4.16
N ASN A 166 -7.64 5.02 4.29
CA ASN A 166 -7.52 4.00 5.33
C ASN A 166 -6.25 3.14 5.15
N LEU A 167 -5.90 2.78 3.91
CA LEU A 167 -4.67 2.03 3.61
C LEU A 167 -3.39 2.85 3.81
N CYS A 168 -3.44 4.15 3.55
CA CYS A 168 -2.27 5.03 3.60
C CYS A 168 -2.07 5.70 4.96
N LEU A 169 -3.13 6.15 5.61
CA LEU A 169 -3.11 7.00 6.81
C LEU A 169 -3.93 6.43 7.97
N GLY A 170 -4.94 5.60 7.70
CA GLY A 170 -5.86 5.08 8.69
C GLY A 170 -5.33 3.84 9.42
N ALA A 171 -6.24 3.10 10.06
CA ALA A 171 -5.92 1.91 10.84
C ALA A 171 -5.26 0.80 9.99
N ALA A 172 -5.63 0.66 8.72
CA ALA A 172 -5.04 -0.33 7.83
C ALA A 172 -3.59 -0.01 7.41
N ALA A 173 -3.16 1.25 7.53
CA ALA A 173 -1.77 1.65 7.30
C ALA A 173 -0.79 1.01 8.28
N VAL A 174 -1.25 0.64 9.48
CA VAL A 174 -0.43 -0.09 10.46
C VAL A 174 0.06 -1.41 9.86
N GLY A 175 -0.83 -2.19 9.25
CA GLY A 175 -0.49 -3.49 8.66
C GLY A 175 0.35 -3.40 7.39
N TYR A 176 0.26 -2.34 6.63
CA TYR A 176 1.02 -2.19 5.39
C TYR A 176 2.30 -1.38 5.57
N ARG A 177 2.16 -0.15 6.04
CA ARG A 177 3.24 0.85 6.11
C ARG A 177 4.07 0.70 7.38
N THR A 178 3.45 0.79 8.56
CA THR A 178 4.16 0.82 9.84
C THR A 178 4.77 -0.52 10.21
N GLU A 179 4.03 -1.62 10.03
CA GLU A 179 4.53 -2.96 10.30
C GLU A 179 5.69 -3.34 9.36
N SER A 180 5.78 -2.74 8.20
CA SER A 180 6.92 -2.93 7.29
C SER A 180 8.26 -2.55 7.94
N MET A 181 8.27 -1.64 8.90
CA MET A 181 9.44 -1.28 9.69
C MET A 181 9.74 -2.26 10.83
N HIS A 182 8.72 -3.02 11.29
CA HIS A 182 8.88 -3.97 12.38
C HIS A 182 9.84 -5.10 11.99
N GLY A 183 10.75 -5.47 12.88
CA GLY A 183 11.70 -6.55 12.64
C GLY A 183 12.68 -6.29 11.49
N ALA A 184 12.88 -5.02 11.10
CA ALA A 184 13.89 -4.67 10.08
C ALA A 184 15.31 -5.08 10.49
N GLY A 185 15.53 -5.27 11.78
CA GLY A 185 16.81 -5.58 12.36
C GLY A 185 17.72 -4.36 12.46
N SER A 186 18.85 -4.53 13.12
CA SER A 186 19.89 -3.52 13.09
C SER A 186 20.63 -3.60 11.74
N PRO A 187 21.24 -2.50 11.27
CA PRO A 187 22.11 -2.51 10.09
C PRO A 187 23.32 -3.44 10.20
N GLN A 188 23.57 -3.94 11.39
CA GLN A 188 24.67 -4.84 11.73
C GLN A 188 24.26 -6.33 11.77
N ALA A 189 23.00 -6.64 11.55
CA ALA A 189 22.48 -8.00 11.57
C ALA A 189 22.58 -8.70 10.21
#